data_76f47c006db6bd849302ffa989bfa3ae
#
_entry.id   76f47c006db6bd849302ffa989bfa3ae
#
_cell.length_a   1.000
_cell.length_b   1.000
_cell.length_c   1.000
_cell.angle_alpha   90.00
_cell.angle_beta   90.00
_cell.angle_gamma   90.00
#
_symmetry.space_group_name_H-M   'P 1'
#
loop_
_entity.id
_entity.type
_entity.pdbx_description
1 polymer ?
#
loop_
_entity_poly.entity_id
_entity_poly.type
_entity_poly.pdbx_seq_one_letter_code
_entity_poly.pdbx_strand_id
1 'polypeptide(L)'
;RLIITCTMMVILGYSTYSMIFIRAQQNPKINYNNPEDIQSAYQYINRDQYGQWSILDRETSMVINSQGNNESWKRYTKNPKKVTQEEVTEFVWNYQFKEMYLRYFAWQFIGKEGWNERSWTRNSLDGAPLMSMRPLQGVDIWRYGLPLAFIIGLFGIFYHFKRDPKRALSVLTLFILTGLAIVVYLNQSDPQPRERDYAYVGSFFAFAIWIGIGSYGLISEIKQKFNFNSKIVALILLISMPMMMGFKDWYEHDRSNRYEAWDYAYNLLNSCEPNGILFTNGDNDTFPLWYMQEVE
;
A
#
# COMPACT_ATOMS: atom_id res chain seq x y z
N ARG A 1 0.08 0.54 -35.29
CA ARG A 1 -0.52 -0.66 -34.65
C ARG A 1 -0.31 -0.68 -33.12
N LEU A 2 0.93 -0.54 -32.62
CA LEU A 2 1.22 -0.57 -31.18
C LEU A 2 0.39 0.47 -30.39
N ILE A 3 0.37 1.72 -30.86
CA ILE A 3 -0.40 2.81 -30.20
C ILE A 3 -1.88 2.43 -30.13
N ILE A 4 -2.47 1.97 -31.22
CA ILE A 4 -3.88 1.55 -31.26
C ILE A 4 -4.13 0.41 -30.26
N THR A 5 -3.27 -0.60 -30.25
CA THR A 5 -3.40 -1.72 -29.29
C THR A 5 -3.32 -1.23 -27.84
N CYS A 6 -2.35 -0.37 -27.51
CA CYS A 6 -2.24 0.21 -26.16
C CYS A 6 -3.47 1.03 -25.79
N THR A 7 -3.98 1.86 -26.71
CA THR A 7 -5.21 2.63 -26.49
C THR A 7 -6.42 1.74 -26.25
N MET A 8 -6.59 0.68 -27.07
CA MET A 8 -7.67 -0.29 -26.88
C MET A 8 -7.56 -1.00 -25.51
N MET A 9 -6.36 -1.38 -25.09
CA MET A 9 -6.15 -2.00 -23.77
C MET A 9 -6.48 -1.05 -22.62
N VAL A 10 -6.14 0.24 -22.74
CA VAL A 10 -6.51 1.25 -21.75
C VAL A 10 -8.03 1.42 -21.70
N ILE A 11 -8.70 1.55 -22.85
CA ILE A 11 -10.15 1.67 -22.92
C ILE A 11 -10.82 0.42 -22.31
N LEU A 12 -10.33 -0.78 -22.65
CA LEU A 12 -10.83 -2.04 -22.08
C LEU A 12 -10.66 -2.08 -20.55
N GLY A 13 -9.50 -1.66 -20.04
CA GLY A 13 -9.28 -1.57 -18.59
C GLY A 13 -10.23 -0.61 -17.90
N TYR A 14 -10.41 0.59 -18.45
CA TYR A 14 -11.34 1.59 -17.90
C TYR A 14 -12.81 1.21 -18.07
N SER A 15 -13.17 0.38 -19.05
CA SER A 15 -14.56 -0.06 -19.24
C SER A 15 -15.12 -0.81 -18.03
N THR A 16 -14.27 -1.37 -17.17
CA THR A 16 -14.70 -2.00 -15.91
C THR A 16 -15.38 -1.02 -14.96
N TYR A 17 -15.04 0.28 -15.02
CA TYR A 17 -15.73 1.31 -14.25
C TYR A 17 -17.20 1.48 -14.62
N SER A 18 -17.60 1.12 -15.86
CA SER A 18 -18.99 1.16 -16.28
C SER A 18 -19.88 0.24 -15.44
N MET A 19 -19.31 -0.83 -14.86
CA MET A 19 -20.06 -1.72 -13.96
C MET A 19 -20.60 -1.01 -12.72
N ILE A 20 -19.90 0.02 -12.23
CA ILE A 20 -20.35 0.82 -11.07
C ILE A 20 -21.69 1.49 -11.40
N PHE A 21 -21.76 2.13 -12.57
CA PHE A 21 -22.97 2.84 -13.02
C PHE A 21 -24.12 1.90 -13.36
N ILE A 22 -23.82 0.79 -14.04
CA ILE A 22 -24.82 -0.26 -14.34
C ILE A 22 -25.42 -0.84 -13.06
N ARG A 23 -24.56 -1.05 -12.04
CA ARG A 23 -25.00 -1.56 -10.73
C ARG A 23 -25.79 -0.51 -9.96
N ALA A 24 -25.39 0.75 -9.99
CA ALA A 24 -26.10 1.85 -9.32
C ALA A 24 -27.54 1.99 -9.85
N GLN A 25 -27.75 1.89 -11.16
CA GLN A 25 -29.09 1.93 -11.80
C GLN A 25 -30.00 0.76 -11.38
N GLN A 26 -29.47 -0.31 -10.85
CA GLN A 26 -30.24 -1.45 -10.34
C GLN A 26 -30.71 -1.25 -8.88
N ASN A 27 -30.46 -0.09 -8.28
CA ASN A 27 -30.80 0.25 -6.91
C ASN A 27 -30.43 -0.86 -5.89
N PRO A 28 -29.15 -1.24 -5.81
CA PRO A 28 -28.72 -2.21 -4.81
C PRO A 28 -28.93 -1.63 -3.40
N LYS A 29 -29.16 -2.48 -2.41
CA LYS A 29 -29.36 -2.06 -1.02
C LYS A 29 -28.22 -1.16 -0.50
N ILE A 30 -26.98 -1.47 -0.87
CA ILE A 30 -25.80 -0.62 -0.62
C ILE A 30 -25.41 0.04 -1.93
N ASN A 31 -25.75 1.33 -2.08
CA ASN A 31 -25.46 2.13 -3.26
C ASN A 31 -24.70 3.40 -2.85
N TYR A 32 -23.40 3.26 -2.66
CA TYR A 32 -22.53 4.34 -2.17
C TYR A 32 -22.43 5.48 -3.19
N ASN A 33 -22.80 6.70 -2.76
CA ASN A 33 -22.90 7.92 -3.59
C ASN A 33 -23.86 7.85 -4.80
N ASN A 34 -24.60 6.77 -4.97
CA ASN A 34 -25.61 6.57 -5.99
C ASN A 34 -25.27 7.16 -7.39
N PRO A 35 -24.21 6.68 -8.07
CA PRO A 35 -23.78 7.21 -9.36
C PRO A 35 -24.66 6.70 -10.52
N GLU A 36 -25.96 7.01 -10.52
CA GLU A 36 -26.93 6.49 -11.49
C GLU A 36 -27.08 7.34 -12.75
N ASP A 37 -26.74 8.62 -12.67
CA ASP A 37 -26.76 9.56 -13.79
C ASP A 37 -25.37 10.08 -14.15
N ILE A 38 -25.26 10.81 -15.27
CA ILE A 38 -23.98 11.31 -15.79
C ILE A 38 -23.33 12.30 -14.81
N GLN A 39 -24.12 13.12 -14.12
CA GLN A 39 -23.59 14.14 -13.22
C GLN A 39 -23.08 13.52 -11.93
N SER A 40 -23.84 12.63 -11.30
CA SER A 40 -23.40 11.88 -10.12
C SER A 40 -22.23 10.96 -10.44
N ALA A 41 -22.21 10.35 -11.64
CA ALA A 41 -21.09 9.58 -12.15
C ALA A 41 -19.80 10.43 -12.28
N TYR A 42 -19.91 11.64 -12.80
CA TYR A 42 -18.79 12.58 -12.91
C TYR A 42 -18.26 12.98 -11.52
N GLN A 43 -19.16 13.33 -10.59
CA GLN A 43 -18.78 13.65 -9.21
C GLN A 43 -18.11 12.46 -8.49
N TYR A 44 -18.63 11.26 -8.73
CA TYR A 44 -18.02 10.03 -8.20
C TYR A 44 -16.61 9.81 -8.72
N ILE A 45 -16.39 9.94 -10.03
CA ILE A 45 -15.07 9.78 -10.65
C ILE A 45 -14.10 10.86 -10.16
N ASN A 46 -14.56 12.11 -10.07
CA ASN A 46 -13.77 13.23 -9.56
C ASN A 46 -13.51 13.16 -8.06
N ARG A 47 -14.19 12.26 -7.35
CA ARG A 47 -14.07 12.11 -5.89
C ARG A 47 -14.48 13.36 -5.12
N ASP A 48 -15.46 14.11 -5.59
CA ASP A 48 -15.92 15.37 -4.99
C ASP A 48 -16.36 15.20 -3.53
N GLN A 49 -16.83 14.00 -3.16
CA GLN A 49 -17.21 13.63 -1.81
C GLN A 49 -16.05 13.67 -0.79
N TYR A 50 -14.81 13.63 -1.27
CA TYR A 50 -13.61 13.67 -0.40
C TYR A 50 -13.00 15.07 -0.31
N GLY A 51 -13.66 16.09 -0.90
CA GLY A 51 -13.19 17.47 -0.95
C GLY A 51 -12.12 17.71 -2.01
N GLN A 52 -11.66 18.96 -2.05
CA GLN A 52 -10.60 19.34 -2.99
C GLN A 52 -9.26 18.80 -2.53
N TRP A 53 -8.62 18.05 -3.42
CA TRP A 53 -7.30 17.48 -3.19
C TRP A 53 -6.37 17.88 -4.35
N SER A 54 -5.20 18.38 -4.01
CA SER A 54 -4.22 18.81 -5.00
C SER A 54 -3.01 17.88 -5.00
N ILE A 55 -2.66 17.38 -6.18
CA ILE A 55 -1.44 16.57 -6.39
C ILE A 55 -0.18 17.40 -6.15
N LEU A 56 -0.24 18.70 -6.42
CA LEU A 56 0.93 19.59 -6.40
C LEU A 56 1.08 20.37 -5.10
N ASP A 57 0.02 20.51 -4.32
CA ASP A 57 0.05 21.25 -3.05
C ASP A 57 0.68 20.41 -1.94
N ARG A 58 2.00 20.52 -1.81
CA ARG A 58 2.80 19.86 -0.79
C ARG A 58 2.77 20.59 0.55
N GLU A 59 2.63 21.89 0.51
CA GLU A 59 2.58 22.73 1.72
C GLU A 59 1.37 22.37 2.55
N THR A 60 0.18 22.31 1.96
CA THR A 60 -1.04 21.89 2.65
C THR A 60 -0.92 20.47 3.21
N SER A 61 -0.37 19.53 2.44
CA SER A 61 -0.19 18.15 2.92
C SER A 61 0.76 18.02 4.10
N MET A 62 1.76 18.89 4.19
CA MET A 62 2.71 18.94 5.29
C MET A 62 2.07 19.51 6.58
N VAL A 63 1.16 20.49 6.46
CA VAL A 63 0.62 21.23 7.60
C VAL A 63 -0.87 21.00 7.87
N ILE A 64 -1.53 20.12 7.14
CA ILE A 64 -2.99 19.90 7.17
C ILE A 64 -3.54 19.68 8.59
N ASN A 65 -2.74 19.10 9.46
CA ASN A 65 -3.11 18.82 10.84
C ASN A 65 -2.66 19.91 11.85
N SER A 66 -2.18 21.06 11.35
CA SER A 66 -1.68 22.16 12.21
C SER A 66 -2.77 22.81 13.05
N GLN A 67 -4.05 22.67 12.65
CA GLN A 67 -5.20 23.26 13.35
C GLN A 67 -5.82 22.33 14.40
N GLY A 68 -5.39 21.05 14.43
CA GLY A 68 -5.84 20.05 15.41
C GLY A 68 -4.84 19.85 16.54
N ASN A 69 -5.15 18.93 17.46
CA ASN A 69 -4.23 18.52 18.53
C ASN A 69 -3.01 17.74 18.03
N ASN A 70 -2.90 17.54 16.73
CA ASN A 70 -1.81 16.80 16.12
C ASN A 70 -0.68 17.75 15.71
N GLU A 71 0.46 17.59 16.34
CA GLU A 71 1.63 18.43 16.16
C GLU A 71 2.69 17.83 15.22
N SER A 72 2.30 16.85 14.38
CA SER A 72 3.23 16.18 13.45
C SER A 72 3.96 17.15 12.51
N TRP A 73 3.28 18.24 12.12
CA TRP A 73 3.85 19.30 11.29
C TRP A 73 5.11 19.94 11.92
N LYS A 74 5.24 19.95 13.25
CA LYS A 74 6.43 20.49 13.96
C LYS A 74 7.72 19.74 13.62
N ARG A 75 7.62 18.54 13.06
CA ARG A 75 8.78 17.78 12.58
C ARG A 75 9.40 18.41 11.34
N TYR A 76 8.61 19.15 10.56
CA TYR A 76 8.98 19.62 9.23
C TYR A 76 9.14 21.13 9.15
N THR A 77 8.36 21.88 9.90
CA THR A 77 8.39 23.35 9.89
C THR A 77 8.22 23.93 11.28
N LYS A 78 8.82 25.08 11.52
CA LYS A 78 8.65 25.88 12.74
C LYS A 78 7.39 26.76 12.68
N ASN A 79 6.94 27.10 11.46
CA ASN A 79 5.78 27.98 11.27
C ASN A 79 4.87 27.46 10.15
N PRO A 80 3.73 26.84 10.49
CA PRO A 80 2.82 26.27 9.50
C PRO A 80 2.16 27.29 8.58
N LYS A 81 2.23 28.59 8.92
CA LYS A 81 1.70 29.67 8.07
C LYS A 81 2.72 30.22 7.07
N LYS A 82 4.00 29.88 7.22
CA LYS A 82 5.08 30.36 6.37
C LYS A 82 6.09 29.24 6.15
N VAL A 83 5.68 28.28 5.31
CA VAL A 83 6.52 27.14 4.92
C VAL A 83 7.50 27.56 3.85
N THR A 84 8.73 27.08 3.92
CA THR A 84 9.76 27.31 2.91
C THR A 84 9.84 26.17 1.92
N GLN A 85 10.34 26.42 0.69
CA GLN A 85 10.53 25.38 -0.31
C GLN A 85 11.56 24.32 0.12
N GLU A 86 12.51 24.67 0.95
CA GLU A 86 13.47 23.75 1.54
C GLU A 86 12.77 22.76 2.48
N GLU A 87 11.92 23.24 3.38
CA GLU A 87 11.12 22.42 4.29
C GLU A 87 10.16 21.49 3.52
N VAL A 88 9.53 21.98 2.44
CA VAL A 88 8.70 21.16 1.54
C VAL A 88 9.52 20.03 0.90
N THR A 89 10.70 20.35 0.38
CA THR A 89 11.59 19.36 -0.26
C THR A 89 12.04 18.31 0.76
N GLU A 90 12.37 18.72 1.97
CA GLU A 90 12.74 17.82 3.06
C GLU A 90 11.59 16.90 3.47
N PHE A 91 10.37 17.44 3.59
CA PHE A 91 9.16 16.65 3.86
C PHE A 91 8.90 15.62 2.77
N VAL A 92 8.95 16.02 1.49
CA VAL A 92 8.74 15.12 0.35
C VAL A 92 9.75 13.98 0.39
N TRP A 93 11.04 14.30 0.60
CA TRP A 93 12.09 13.29 0.61
C TRP A 93 12.03 12.39 1.84
N ASN A 94 12.03 12.96 3.04
CA ASN A 94 12.15 12.18 4.28
C ASN A 94 10.85 11.44 4.61
N TYR A 95 9.69 12.07 4.39
CA TYR A 95 8.42 11.44 4.72
C TYR A 95 7.82 10.70 3.50
N GLN A 96 7.52 11.41 2.41
CA GLN A 96 6.76 10.80 1.32
C GLN A 96 7.55 9.72 0.56
N PHE A 97 8.85 9.95 0.28
CA PHE A 97 9.66 8.96 -0.40
C PHE A 97 10.28 7.94 0.56
N LYS A 98 10.99 8.39 1.58
CA LYS A 98 11.75 7.49 2.46
C LYS A 98 10.84 6.65 3.35
N GLU A 99 9.90 7.28 4.09
CA GLU A 99 9.04 6.56 5.02
C GLU A 99 7.85 5.90 4.33
N MET A 100 7.16 6.59 3.39
CA MET A 100 5.94 6.09 2.79
C MET A 100 6.15 5.25 1.52
N TYR A 101 7.39 5.13 1.02
CA TYR A 101 7.68 4.26 -0.12
C TYR A 101 8.88 3.34 0.12
N LEU A 102 10.09 3.89 0.38
CA LEU A 102 11.30 3.07 0.51
C LEU A 102 11.22 2.13 1.71
N ARG A 103 10.65 2.57 2.83
CA ARG A 103 10.41 1.73 4.00
C ARG A 103 9.46 0.58 3.66
N TYR A 104 8.36 0.85 2.98
CA TYR A 104 7.42 -0.19 2.53
C TYR A 104 8.04 -1.15 1.53
N PHE A 105 8.85 -0.64 0.60
CA PHE A 105 9.60 -1.46 -0.32
C PHE A 105 10.58 -2.40 0.41
N ALA A 106 11.30 -1.87 1.40
CA ALA A 106 12.20 -2.66 2.22
C ALA A 106 11.46 -3.73 3.05
N TRP A 107 10.25 -3.44 3.53
CA TRP A 107 9.43 -4.44 4.22
C TRP A 107 9.14 -5.66 3.37
N GLN A 108 8.88 -5.47 2.09
CA GLN A 108 8.53 -6.57 1.18
C GLN A 108 9.72 -7.47 0.83
N PHE A 109 10.93 -6.94 0.78
CA PHE A 109 12.08 -7.65 0.20
C PHE A 109 13.28 -7.80 1.14
N ILE A 110 13.33 -7.04 2.21
CA ILE A 110 14.38 -7.10 3.23
C ILE A 110 13.84 -7.69 4.52
N GLY A 111 12.78 -7.10 5.07
CA GLY A 111 12.10 -7.56 6.25
C GLY A 111 11.43 -6.43 7.01
N LYS A 112 10.25 -6.71 7.52
CA LYS A 112 9.49 -5.82 8.39
C LYS A 112 9.85 -6.13 9.84
N GLU A 113 10.06 -5.10 10.64
CA GLU A 113 10.22 -5.25 12.08
C GLU A 113 8.94 -5.86 12.68
N GLY A 114 9.09 -6.93 13.46
CA GLY A 114 7.98 -7.58 14.13
C GLY A 114 7.30 -6.65 15.15
N TRP A 115 6.05 -6.91 15.45
CA TRP A 115 5.32 -6.24 16.52
C TRP A 115 6.04 -6.49 17.86
N ASN A 116 6.54 -5.45 18.47
CA ASN A 116 7.12 -5.54 19.79
C ASN A 116 6.03 -5.23 20.82
N GLU A 117 5.60 -6.22 21.60
CA GLU A 117 4.59 -6.04 22.66
C GLU A 117 4.94 -4.89 23.61
N ARG A 118 6.24 -4.62 23.79
CA ARG A 118 6.71 -3.48 24.61
C ARG A 118 6.35 -2.13 24.02
N SER A 119 6.23 -2.00 22.70
CA SER A 119 5.82 -0.74 22.08
C SER A 119 4.32 -0.48 22.25
N TRP A 120 3.53 -1.54 22.37
CA TRP A 120 2.09 -1.48 22.60
C TRP A 120 1.76 -1.05 24.05
N THR A 121 2.41 -1.67 25.01
CA THR A 121 2.20 -1.39 26.45
C THR A 121 2.72 -0.01 26.84
N ARG A 122 3.80 0.46 26.26
CA ARG A 122 4.36 1.78 26.56
C ARG A 122 3.45 2.93 26.13
N ASN A 123 2.78 2.80 24.97
CA ASN A 123 1.91 3.85 24.45
C ASN A 123 0.52 3.88 25.11
N SER A 124 0.06 2.77 25.68
CA SER A 124 -1.23 2.69 26.39
C SER A 124 -1.14 3.20 27.83
N LEU A 125 0.03 3.16 28.46
CA LEU A 125 0.24 3.59 29.82
C LEU A 125 0.48 5.11 29.97
N ASP A 126 0.97 5.77 28.94
CA ASP A 126 1.31 7.20 28.99
C ASP A 126 0.13 8.12 28.62
N GLY A 127 -1.09 7.60 28.46
CA GLY A 127 -2.30 8.40 28.20
C GLY A 127 -2.29 9.17 26.87
N ALA A 128 -1.34 8.91 25.99
CA ALA A 128 -1.28 9.54 24.67
C ALA A 128 -2.38 8.98 23.74
N PRO A 129 -3.01 9.82 22.91
CA PRO A 129 -4.00 9.35 21.96
C PRO A 129 -3.41 8.27 21.05
N LEU A 130 -4.04 7.11 21.02
CA LEU A 130 -3.63 5.91 20.29
C LEU A 130 -3.24 6.13 18.79
N MET A 131 -3.66 7.24 18.20
CA MET A 131 -3.41 7.57 16.80
C MET A 131 -2.15 8.39 16.52
N SER A 132 -1.61 9.12 17.50
CA SER A 132 -0.54 10.11 17.26
C SER A 132 0.88 9.59 17.48
N MET A 133 1.06 8.40 18.05
CA MET A 133 2.37 7.92 18.50
C MET A 133 2.65 6.44 18.20
N ARG A 134 2.14 5.87 17.11
CA ARG A 134 2.68 4.58 16.67
C ARG A 134 4.11 4.83 16.22
N PRO A 135 5.12 4.25 16.89
CA PRO A 135 6.44 4.24 16.31
C PRO A 135 6.31 3.54 14.95
N LEU A 136 6.76 4.22 13.89
CA LEU A 136 6.78 3.63 12.56
C LEU A 136 7.53 2.31 12.66
N GLN A 137 6.90 1.22 12.23
CA GLN A 137 7.58 -0.07 12.17
C GLN A 137 8.81 0.07 11.28
N GLY A 138 9.95 -0.31 11.81
CA GLY A 138 11.24 -0.23 11.13
C GLY A 138 11.44 -1.37 10.12
N VAL A 139 12.67 -1.43 9.62
CA VAL A 139 13.15 -2.50 8.73
C VAL A 139 14.08 -3.39 9.52
N ASP A 140 13.77 -4.68 9.59
CA ASP A 140 14.64 -5.72 10.16
C ASP A 140 15.41 -6.39 9.03
N ILE A 141 16.68 -6.01 8.88
CA ILE A 141 17.56 -6.52 7.82
C ILE A 141 17.82 -8.03 7.98
N TRP A 142 17.69 -8.54 9.20
CA TRP A 142 18.00 -9.93 9.53
C TRP A 142 16.78 -10.84 9.67
N ARG A 143 15.57 -10.31 9.42
CA ARG A 143 14.31 -11.07 9.58
C ARG A 143 14.33 -12.42 8.83
N TYR A 144 14.84 -12.42 7.61
CA TYR A 144 14.94 -13.62 6.77
C TYR A 144 16.40 -14.15 6.66
N GLY A 145 17.27 -13.74 7.56
CA GLY A 145 18.71 -13.94 7.44
C GLY A 145 19.33 -12.91 6.50
N LEU A 146 19.94 -13.34 5.40
CA LEU A 146 20.36 -12.39 4.35
C LEU A 146 19.16 -11.92 3.52
N PRO A 147 19.11 -10.66 3.10
CA PRO A 147 18.04 -10.12 2.25
C PRO A 147 18.19 -10.60 0.79
N LEU A 148 18.17 -11.92 0.60
CA LEU A 148 18.45 -12.58 -0.70
C LEU A 148 17.47 -12.11 -1.79
N ALA A 149 16.18 -11.96 -1.46
CA ALA A 149 15.18 -11.50 -2.42
C ALA A 149 15.54 -10.12 -2.99
N PHE A 150 15.97 -9.19 -2.13
CA PHE A 150 16.42 -7.87 -2.54
C PHE A 150 17.68 -7.93 -3.41
N ILE A 151 18.70 -8.68 -2.97
CA ILE A 151 19.99 -8.82 -3.69
C ILE A 151 19.77 -9.44 -5.06
N ILE A 152 18.99 -10.53 -5.14
CA ILE A 152 18.70 -11.22 -6.40
C ILE A 152 17.83 -10.35 -7.31
N GLY A 153 16.92 -9.54 -6.75
CA GLY A 153 16.15 -8.57 -7.52
C GLY A 153 17.05 -7.51 -8.18
N LEU A 154 18.03 -6.96 -7.44
CA LEU A 154 19.01 -6.02 -8.01
C LEU A 154 19.85 -6.67 -9.11
N PHE A 155 20.33 -7.90 -8.89
CA PHE A 155 21.01 -8.68 -9.93
C PHE A 155 20.10 -8.91 -11.13
N GLY A 156 18.81 -9.18 -10.90
CA GLY A 156 17.81 -9.37 -11.95
C GLY A 156 17.59 -8.13 -12.81
N ILE A 157 17.58 -6.93 -12.23
CA ILE A 157 17.55 -5.68 -12.97
C ILE A 157 18.73 -5.62 -13.94
N PHE A 158 19.95 -5.76 -13.39
CA PHE A 158 21.17 -5.73 -14.21
C PHE A 158 21.17 -6.78 -15.32
N TYR A 159 20.83 -8.03 -14.98
CA TYR A 159 20.79 -9.15 -15.92
C TYR A 159 19.75 -8.91 -17.03
N HIS A 160 18.56 -8.41 -16.69
CA HIS A 160 17.49 -8.12 -17.64
C HIS A 160 17.89 -7.01 -18.63
N PHE A 161 18.40 -5.89 -18.13
CA PHE A 161 18.87 -4.79 -18.99
C PHE A 161 20.02 -5.21 -19.92
N LYS A 162 20.90 -6.10 -19.46
CA LYS A 162 22.00 -6.62 -20.29
C LYS A 162 21.50 -7.54 -21.42
N ARG A 163 20.42 -8.31 -21.19
CA ARG A 163 19.91 -9.34 -22.12
C ARG A 163 18.79 -8.83 -23.02
N ASP A 164 17.84 -8.08 -22.48
CA ASP A 164 16.68 -7.58 -23.18
C ASP A 164 16.26 -6.19 -22.67
N PRO A 165 16.96 -5.13 -23.09
CA PRO A 165 16.71 -3.79 -22.59
C PRO A 165 15.30 -3.27 -22.91
N LYS A 166 14.67 -3.76 -24.01
CA LYS A 166 13.32 -3.32 -24.37
C LYS A 166 12.26 -3.80 -23.36
N ARG A 167 12.30 -5.09 -23.00
CA ARG A 167 11.39 -5.63 -22.01
C ARG A 167 11.75 -5.15 -20.60
N ALA A 168 13.06 -4.98 -20.30
CA ALA A 168 13.51 -4.40 -19.05
C ALA A 168 12.95 -2.99 -18.83
N LEU A 169 12.90 -2.17 -19.88
CA LEU A 169 12.29 -0.83 -19.83
C LEU A 169 10.79 -0.89 -19.55
N SER A 170 10.06 -1.87 -20.11
CA SER A 170 8.63 -2.05 -19.81
C SER A 170 8.38 -2.37 -18.33
N VAL A 171 9.20 -3.25 -17.74
CA VAL A 171 9.11 -3.55 -16.30
C VAL A 171 9.52 -2.33 -15.46
N LEU A 172 10.55 -1.58 -15.87
CA LEU A 172 10.94 -0.34 -15.20
C LEU A 172 9.83 0.71 -15.25
N THR A 173 9.16 0.86 -16.38
CA THR A 173 8.02 1.75 -16.51
C THR A 173 6.90 1.36 -15.56
N LEU A 174 6.57 0.07 -15.48
CA LEU A 174 5.60 -0.43 -14.51
C LEU A 174 6.03 -0.10 -13.07
N PHE A 175 7.30 -0.38 -12.72
CA PHE A 175 7.85 -0.10 -11.39
C PHE A 175 7.72 1.39 -11.02
N ILE A 176 8.10 2.30 -11.92
CA ILE A 176 8.07 3.74 -11.69
C ILE A 176 6.62 4.25 -11.59
N LEU A 177 5.76 3.87 -12.54
CA LEU A 177 4.38 4.38 -12.59
C LEU A 177 3.52 3.89 -11.43
N THR A 178 3.72 2.66 -10.97
CA THR A 178 2.96 2.09 -9.84
C THR A 178 3.64 2.26 -8.48
N GLY A 179 4.82 2.85 -8.44
CA GLY A 179 5.58 3.16 -7.24
C GLY A 179 5.80 4.65 -7.08
N LEU A 180 6.89 5.17 -7.66
CA LEU A 180 7.31 6.57 -7.48
C LEU A 180 6.25 7.57 -7.95
N ALA A 181 5.57 7.31 -9.07
CA ALA A 181 4.49 8.18 -9.53
C ALA A 181 3.29 8.17 -8.59
N ILE A 182 3.00 7.03 -7.93
CA ILE A 182 1.95 6.93 -6.91
C ILE A 182 2.31 7.76 -5.67
N VAL A 183 3.59 7.81 -5.25
CA VAL A 183 4.02 8.71 -4.16
C VAL A 183 3.64 10.16 -4.48
N VAL A 184 3.96 10.58 -5.70
CA VAL A 184 3.64 11.94 -6.17
C VAL A 184 2.12 12.14 -6.24
N TYR A 185 1.39 11.17 -6.79
CA TYR A 185 -0.06 11.23 -6.96
C TYR A 185 -0.81 11.28 -5.62
N LEU A 186 -0.44 10.44 -4.66
CA LEU A 186 -1.14 10.36 -3.36
C LEU A 186 -0.90 11.58 -2.49
N ASN A 187 0.22 12.26 -2.63
CA ASN A 187 0.56 13.45 -1.83
C ASN A 187 0.20 13.27 -0.33
N GLN A 188 0.68 12.20 0.27
CA GLN A 188 0.27 11.78 1.61
C GLN A 188 0.72 12.77 2.69
N SER A 189 -0.21 13.11 3.58
CA SER A 189 0.05 13.92 4.78
C SER A 189 0.53 13.05 5.94
N ASP A 190 1.21 13.64 6.91
CA ASP A 190 1.56 13.02 8.19
C ASP A 190 0.66 13.55 9.31
N PRO A 191 0.09 12.69 10.16
CA PRO A 191 0.13 11.24 10.15
C PRO A 191 -0.90 10.60 9.21
N GLN A 192 -0.62 9.37 8.81
CA GLN A 192 -1.63 8.52 8.20
C GLN A 192 -2.33 7.66 9.27
N PRO A 193 -3.65 7.44 9.16
CA PRO A 193 -4.41 6.66 10.15
C PRO A 193 -4.01 5.18 10.18
N ARG A 194 -3.41 4.69 9.10
CA ARG A 194 -2.89 3.33 8.95
C ARG A 194 -1.75 3.30 7.94
N GLU A 195 -0.97 2.22 7.95
CA GLU A 195 0.03 1.97 6.92
C GLU A 195 -0.63 1.77 5.55
N ARG A 196 -0.02 2.31 4.51
CA ARG A 196 -0.58 2.33 3.13
C ARG A 196 0.34 1.65 2.12
N ASP A 197 1.07 0.65 2.54
CA ASP A 197 1.98 -0.15 1.70
C ASP A 197 1.27 -0.78 0.50
N TYR A 198 0.01 -1.16 0.65
CA TYR A 198 -0.83 -1.69 -0.44
C TYR A 198 -0.98 -0.75 -1.63
N ALA A 199 -0.80 0.55 -1.45
CA ALA A 199 -0.88 1.53 -2.54
C ALA A 199 0.23 1.33 -3.59
N TYR A 200 1.32 0.68 -3.23
CA TYR A 200 2.51 0.49 -4.07
C TYR A 200 2.69 -0.96 -4.54
N VAL A 201 1.68 -1.80 -4.38
CA VAL A 201 1.74 -3.24 -4.72
C VAL A 201 2.18 -3.49 -6.17
N GLY A 202 1.81 -2.62 -7.12
CA GLY A 202 2.21 -2.75 -8.52
C GLY A 202 3.73 -2.64 -8.70
N SER A 203 4.40 -1.74 -7.95
CA SER A 203 5.86 -1.62 -8.00
C SER A 203 6.55 -2.81 -7.32
N PHE A 204 5.96 -3.34 -6.26
CA PHE A 204 6.47 -4.56 -5.61
C PHE A 204 6.33 -5.77 -6.54
N PHE A 205 5.21 -5.89 -7.25
CA PHE A 205 5.04 -6.90 -8.28
C PHE A 205 6.09 -6.78 -9.40
N ALA A 206 6.35 -5.56 -9.88
CA ALA A 206 7.39 -5.32 -10.88
C ALA A 206 8.78 -5.76 -10.39
N PHE A 207 9.12 -5.47 -9.13
CA PHE A 207 10.38 -5.92 -8.53
C PHE A 207 10.43 -7.44 -8.38
N ALA A 208 9.33 -8.09 -8.05
CA ALA A 208 9.24 -9.56 -7.98
C ALA A 208 9.52 -10.22 -9.34
N ILE A 209 9.15 -9.59 -10.46
CA ILE A 209 9.55 -10.05 -11.79
C ILE A 209 11.08 -10.08 -11.91
N TRP A 210 11.78 -9.04 -11.43
CA TRP A 210 13.24 -9.02 -11.44
C TRP A 210 13.87 -10.05 -10.50
N ILE A 211 13.25 -10.38 -9.38
CA ILE A 211 13.70 -11.50 -8.53
C ILE A 211 13.63 -12.82 -9.33
N GLY A 212 12.54 -13.06 -10.06
CA GLY A 212 12.40 -14.24 -10.92
C GLY A 212 13.45 -14.29 -12.03
N ILE A 213 13.67 -13.18 -12.74
CA ILE A 213 14.69 -13.06 -13.80
C ILE A 213 16.09 -13.21 -13.22
N GLY A 214 16.37 -12.62 -12.06
CA GLY A 214 17.64 -12.73 -11.36
C GLY A 214 17.94 -14.17 -10.91
N SER A 215 16.94 -14.86 -10.38
CA SER A 215 17.04 -16.28 -10.01
C SER A 215 17.36 -17.15 -11.24
N TYR A 216 16.66 -16.92 -12.35
CA TYR A 216 16.98 -17.62 -13.60
C TYR A 216 18.40 -17.31 -14.09
N GLY A 217 18.82 -16.05 -14.08
CA GLY A 217 20.15 -15.63 -14.46
C GLY A 217 21.22 -16.30 -13.60
N LEU A 218 21.04 -16.30 -12.28
CA LEU A 218 21.95 -16.93 -11.33
C LEU A 218 22.08 -18.45 -11.56
N ILE A 219 20.96 -19.15 -11.73
CA ILE A 219 20.94 -20.59 -12.06
C ILE A 219 21.72 -20.85 -13.35
N SER A 220 21.51 -20.04 -14.38
CA SER A 220 22.17 -20.18 -15.68
C SER A 220 23.68 -19.97 -15.59
N GLU A 221 24.14 -18.94 -14.87
CA GLU A 221 25.56 -18.63 -14.68
C GLU A 221 26.27 -19.70 -13.85
N ILE A 222 25.65 -20.20 -12.77
CA ILE A 222 26.19 -21.27 -11.92
C ILE A 222 26.33 -22.56 -12.74
N LYS A 223 25.30 -22.91 -13.53
CA LYS A 223 25.34 -24.09 -14.39
C LYS A 223 26.51 -24.01 -15.39
N GLN A 224 26.67 -22.85 -16.05
CA GLN A 224 27.74 -22.69 -17.06
C GLN A 224 29.15 -22.73 -16.47
N LYS A 225 29.34 -22.06 -15.31
CA LYS A 225 30.69 -21.94 -14.72
C LYS A 225 31.12 -23.18 -13.94
N PHE A 226 30.21 -23.79 -13.18
CA PHE A 226 30.52 -24.83 -12.21
C PHE A 226 29.91 -26.19 -12.57
N ASN A 227 29.17 -26.29 -13.69
CA ASN A 227 28.46 -27.51 -14.08
C ASN A 227 27.55 -28.08 -12.96
N PHE A 228 27.05 -27.21 -12.08
CA PHE A 228 26.27 -27.62 -10.92
C PHE A 228 24.79 -27.90 -11.34
N ASN A 229 24.15 -28.81 -10.63
CA ASN A 229 22.78 -29.20 -10.96
C ASN A 229 21.80 -28.02 -10.74
N SER A 230 21.24 -27.53 -11.84
CA SER A 230 20.34 -26.39 -11.83
C SER A 230 19.07 -26.59 -10.95
N LYS A 231 18.61 -27.85 -10.79
CA LYS A 231 17.47 -28.18 -9.93
C LYS A 231 17.79 -27.96 -8.46
N ILE A 232 19.02 -28.28 -8.04
CA ILE A 232 19.45 -28.07 -6.66
C ILE A 232 19.55 -26.58 -6.37
N VAL A 233 20.12 -25.79 -7.28
CA VAL A 233 20.20 -24.33 -7.12
C VAL A 233 18.81 -23.73 -7.04
N ALA A 234 17.89 -24.13 -7.92
CA ALA A 234 16.51 -23.67 -7.88
C ALA A 234 15.80 -24.03 -6.57
N LEU A 235 16.03 -25.22 -6.05
CA LEU A 235 15.46 -25.66 -4.77
C LEU A 235 16.00 -24.81 -3.59
N ILE A 236 17.31 -24.55 -3.58
CA ILE A 236 17.93 -23.69 -2.55
C ILE A 236 17.32 -22.28 -2.58
N LEU A 237 17.15 -21.69 -3.77
CA LEU A 237 16.52 -20.37 -3.91
C LEU A 237 15.07 -20.39 -3.47
N LEU A 238 14.30 -21.42 -3.79
CA LEU A 238 12.91 -21.59 -3.37
C LEU A 238 12.80 -21.66 -1.83
N ILE A 239 13.66 -22.43 -1.18
CA ILE A 239 13.65 -22.57 0.28
C ILE A 239 14.11 -21.30 0.97
N SER A 240 15.20 -20.67 0.48
CA SER A 240 15.83 -19.52 1.14
C SER A 240 15.11 -18.17 0.91
N MET A 241 14.18 -18.08 -0.03
CA MET A 241 13.41 -16.87 -0.29
C MET A 241 11.91 -17.07 -0.02
N PRO A 242 11.06 -17.55 -0.95
CA PRO A 242 9.63 -17.53 -0.73
C PRO A 242 9.19 -18.44 0.42
N MET A 243 9.80 -19.61 0.60
CA MET A 243 9.40 -20.47 1.71
C MET A 243 9.84 -19.91 3.07
N MET A 244 11.05 -19.37 3.18
CA MET A 244 11.53 -18.73 4.41
C MET A 244 10.63 -17.55 4.80
N MET A 245 10.29 -16.67 3.84
CA MET A 245 9.39 -15.54 4.07
C MET A 245 8.00 -16.03 4.47
N GLY A 246 7.44 -17.01 3.76
CA GLY A 246 6.15 -17.58 4.08
C GLY A 246 6.09 -18.16 5.50
N PHE A 247 7.12 -18.88 5.92
CA PHE A 247 7.18 -19.43 7.28
C PHE A 247 7.28 -18.35 8.37
N LYS A 248 8.15 -17.36 8.15
CA LYS A 248 8.38 -16.29 9.13
C LYS A 248 7.17 -15.39 9.32
N ASP A 249 6.44 -15.12 8.25
CA ASP A 249 5.36 -14.15 8.25
C ASP A 249 3.96 -14.79 8.31
N TRP A 250 3.88 -16.13 8.29
CA TRP A 250 2.60 -16.84 8.29
C TRP A 250 1.66 -16.35 9.39
N TYR A 251 2.16 -16.30 10.61
CA TYR A 251 1.35 -15.92 11.78
C TYR A 251 0.81 -14.48 11.69
N GLU A 252 1.61 -13.55 11.17
CA GLU A 252 1.21 -12.15 11.02
C GLU A 252 0.17 -11.95 9.90
N HIS A 253 0.12 -12.85 8.92
CA HIS A 253 -0.78 -12.78 7.77
C HIS A 253 -1.98 -13.73 7.88
N ASP A 254 -1.94 -14.68 8.80
CA ASP A 254 -3.07 -15.59 9.05
C ASP A 254 -4.24 -14.79 9.61
N ARG A 255 -5.35 -14.83 8.89
CA ARG A 255 -6.62 -14.20 9.26
C ARG A 255 -7.67 -15.22 9.68
N SER A 256 -7.31 -16.50 9.75
CA SER A 256 -8.21 -17.54 10.25
C SER A 256 -8.61 -17.24 11.71
N ASN A 257 -9.87 -17.43 12.01
CA ASN A 257 -10.45 -17.17 13.35
C ASN A 257 -10.35 -15.72 13.85
N ARG A 258 -10.24 -14.75 12.93
CA ARG A 258 -10.25 -13.33 13.27
C ARG A 258 -11.62 -12.72 12.95
N TYR A 259 -12.49 -12.72 13.94
CA TYR A 259 -13.87 -12.26 13.84
C TYR A 259 -14.11 -10.91 14.52
N GLU A 260 -13.08 -10.14 14.86
CA GLU A 260 -13.19 -8.90 15.63
C GLU A 260 -14.17 -7.91 14.99
N ALA A 261 -14.14 -7.76 13.66
CA ALA A 261 -15.06 -6.87 12.95
C ALA A 261 -16.50 -7.39 12.95
N TRP A 262 -16.67 -8.70 12.85
CA TRP A 262 -17.97 -9.38 12.92
C TRP A 262 -18.56 -9.25 14.31
N ASP A 263 -17.81 -9.63 15.35
CA ASP A 263 -18.24 -9.56 16.75
C ASP A 263 -18.59 -8.12 17.17
N TYR A 264 -17.77 -7.14 16.76
CA TYR A 264 -18.03 -5.73 17.00
C TYR A 264 -19.37 -5.30 16.40
N ALA A 265 -19.58 -5.57 15.13
CA ALA A 265 -20.79 -5.18 14.42
C ALA A 265 -22.05 -5.90 14.99
N TYR A 266 -21.95 -7.19 15.27
CA TYR A 266 -23.01 -7.97 15.88
C TYR A 266 -23.42 -7.41 17.26
N ASN A 267 -22.44 -7.17 18.13
CA ASN A 267 -22.70 -6.65 19.46
C ASN A 267 -23.29 -5.24 19.43
N LEU A 268 -22.78 -4.39 18.53
CA LEU A 268 -23.24 -3.01 18.40
C LEU A 268 -24.69 -2.96 17.90
N LEU A 269 -25.04 -3.74 16.87
CA LEU A 269 -26.41 -3.81 16.37
C LEU A 269 -27.39 -4.37 17.41
N ASN A 270 -26.99 -5.41 18.15
CA ASN A 270 -27.82 -5.98 19.21
C ASN A 270 -27.99 -5.07 20.43
N SER A 271 -27.14 -4.06 20.61
CA SER A 271 -27.29 -3.07 21.67
C SER A 271 -28.24 -1.94 21.33
N CYS A 272 -28.70 -1.86 20.08
CA CYS A 272 -29.65 -0.85 19.63
C CYS A 272 -31.10 -1.35 19.77
N GLU A 273 -32.01 -0.42 20.10
CA GLU A 273 -33.44 -0.68 20.04
C GLU A 273 -33.89 -0.94 18.59
N PRO A 274 -34.93 -1.78 18.38
CA PRO A 274 -35.50 -1.97 17.05
C PRO A 274 -35.89 -0.64 16.38
N ASN A 275 -35.52 -0.45 15.13
CA ASN A 275 -35.70 0.79 14.37
C ASN A 275 -34.94 2.01 14.93
N GLY A 276 -33.95 1.81 15.80
CA GLY A 276 -33.08 2.87 16.27
C GLY A 276 -32.19 3.44 15.18
N ILE A 277 -31.78 4.71 15.33
CA ILE A 277 -30.84 5.38 14.43
C ILE A 277 -29.46 5.30 15.06
N LEU A 278 -28.53 4.63 14.37
CA LEU A 278 -27.14 4.47 14.80
C LEU A 278 -26.23 5.39 13.97
N PHE A 279 -25.50 6.27 14.64
CA PHE A 279 -24.48 7.11 14.03
C PHE A 279 -23.12 6.45 14.12
N THR A 280 -22.41 6.37 13.01
CA THR A 280 -21.07 5.79 12.92
C THR A 280 -20.08 6.83 12.40
N ASN A 281 -18.78 6.63 12.69
CA ASN A 281 -17.73 7.58 12.34
C ASN A 281 -16.67 6.93 11.46
N GLY A 282 -16.99 6.74 10.18
CA GLY A 282 -16.06 6.26 9.16
C GLY A 282 -16.29 4.82 8.72
N ASP A 283 -15.49 4.41 7.76
CA ASP A 283 -15.62 3.14 7.02
C ASP A 283 -15.46 1.91 7.92
N ASN A 284 -14.51 1.97 8.85
CA ASN A 284 -14.20 0.83 9.72
C ASN A 284 -15.35 0.45 10.67
N ASP A 285 -16.17 1.42 11.03
CA ASP A 285 -17.33 1.19 11.89
C ASP A 285 -18.57 0.84 11.03
N THR A 286 -18.72 1.51 9.89
CA THR A 286 -19.94 1.44 9.06
C THR A 286 -20.03 0.16 8.23
N PHE A 287 -18.93 -0.23 7.56
CA PHE A 287 -18.98 -1.38 6.63
C PHE A 287 -19.23 -2.73 7.32
N PRO A 288 -18.67 -3.03 8.49
CA PRO A 288 -19.04 -4.22 9.21
C PRO A 288 -20.54 -4.27 9.59
N LEU A 289 -21.12 -3.13 9.97
CA LEU A 289 -22.55 -3.04 10.28
C LEU A 289 -23.43 -3.30 9.05
N TRP A 290 -23.10 -2.73 7.93
CA TRP A 290 -23.80 -3.00 6.66
C TRP A 290 -23.69 -4.48 6.26
N TYR A 291 -22.51 -5.08 6.44
CA TYR A 291 -22.33 -6.50 6.18
C TYR A 291 -23.28 -7.35 7.05
N MET A 292 -23.33 -7.07 8.35
CA MET A 292 -24.20 -7.78 9.28
C MET A 292 -25.70 -7.61 8.97
N GLN A 293 -26.12 -6.44 8.51
CA GLN A 293 -27.52 -6.17 8.18
C GLN A 293 -27.98 -6.78 6.85
N GLU A 294 -27.05 -6.91 5.88
CA GLU A 294 -27.40 -7.26 4.51
C GLU A 294 -27.00 -8.68 4.11
N VAL A 295 -26.09 -9.30 4.85
CA VAL A 295 -25.51 -10.60 4.50
C VAL A 295 -25.82 -11.66 5.56
N GLU A 296 -25.71 -11.32 6.85
CA GLU A 296 -25.96 -12.21 7.98
C GLU A 296 -27.39 -12.03 8.57
#